data_38034b71296c296f0a866664dd72d0df
#
_entry.id   38034b71296c296f0a866664dd72d0df
#
_cell.length_a   1.000
_cell.length_b   1.000
_cell.length_c   1.000
_cell.angle_alpha   90.00
_cell.angle_beta   90.00
_cell.angle_gamma   90.00
#
_symmetry.space_group_name_H-M   'P 1'
#
loop_
_entity.id
_entity.type
_entity.pdbx_description
1 polymer ?
#
loop_
_entity_poly.entity_id
_entity_poly.type
_entity_poly.pdbx_seq_one_letter_code
_entity_poly.pdbx_strand_id
1 'polypeptide(L)'
;MIKKTFKLSEISNLLNGKLSGDGSKEILSLKTLQEADSDSISFIYNKKFIKDLEKTSASAVIMSEEFCKFCRTDYIVVSNGHEAYAKLTKLLSGNLRNNLPEESKLTSYDDQDIQIGKNVFIGENVRIDNGVRINSGCFIGNNVEIKADSYLHPNVCIYHDTKIGKNNIIHANSVLGSDGLGFAKTKDSWEKIEHLGNVELKDNVEIGASCTIDRGSLGTTFICEGVKLDNQVHIAHNCNIGKDTIIGAKTAIAGSTVVGENCLIGGGCGIVDNIKIESKVRINPMTYVTKSIKKPGTYSGGSIVLEHSKWLRHITIQKKRFDD
;
A
#
# COMPACT_ATOMS: atom_id res chain seq x y z
N MET A 1 11.56 -1.81 20.28
CA MET A 1 10.97 -0.49 20.64
C MET A 1 9.76 -0.68 21.53
N ILE A 2 9.68 0.04 22.66
CA ILE A 2 8.47 0.09 23.50
C ILE A 2 7.41 0.83 22.65
N LYS A 3 6.36 0.14 22.20
CA LYS A 3 5.23 0.80 21.54
C LYS A 3 4.63 1.80 22.52
N LYS A 4 4.63 3.07 22.16
CA LYS A 4 4.04 4.13 22.99
C LYS A 4 2.53 3.97 22.99
N THR A 5 1.92 3.82 24.16
CA THR A 5 0.48 3.83 24.35
C THR A 5 -0.04 5.25 24.51
N PHE A 6 -1.27 5.49 24.10
CA PHE A 6 -1.95 6.76 24.27
C PHE A 6 -3.31 6.51 24.93
N LYS A 7 -3.70 7.33 25.89
CA LYS A 7 -5.04 7.26 26.45
C LYS A 7 -6.08 7.79 25.46
N LEU A 8 -7.26 7.18 25.44
CA LEU A 8 -8.35 7.60 24.57
C LEU A 8 -8.74 9.07 24.77
N SER A 9 -8.65 9.57 26.01
CA SER A 9 -8.84 10.99 26.33
C SER A 9 -7.79 11.90 25.70
N GLU A 10 -6.52 11.48 25.63
CA GLU A 10 -5.45 12.25 24.97
C GLU A 10 -5.68 12.35 23.47
N ILE A 11 -6.09 11.23 22.84
CA ILE A 11 -6.46 11.20 21.42
C ILE A 11 -7.67 12.11 21.17
N SER A 12 -8.70 12.03 22.00
CA SER A 12 -9.88 12.90 21.86
C SER A 12 -9.53 14.38 21.93
N ASN A 13 -8.67 14.79 22.85
CA ASN A 13 -8.20 16.16 22.98
C ASN A 13 -7.38 16.60 21.75
N LEU A 14 -6.45 15.75 21.27
CA LEU A 14 -5.67 16.04 20.05
C LEU A 14 -6.55 16.28 18.82
N LEU A 15 -7.63 15.51 18.70
CA LEU A 15 -8.55 15.59 17.57
C LEU A 15 -9.62 16.69 17.73
N ASN A 16 -9.65 17.41 18.86
CA ASN A 16 -10.76 18.31 19.26
C ASN A 16 -12.11 17.60 19.13
N GLY A 17 -12.16 16.32 19.48
CA GLY A 17 -13.33 15.47 19.36
C GLY A 17 -14.12 15.34 20.66
N LYS A 18 -15.38 14.94 20.57
CA LYS A 18 -16.24 14.65 21.73
C LYS A 18 -16.17 13.14 22.00
N LEU A 19 -15.55 12.76 23.13
CA LEU A 19 -15.45 11.38 23.58
C LEU A 19 -16.79 10.91 24.18
N SER A 20 -17.18 9.69 23.81
CA SER A 20 -18.25 8.92 24.43
C SER A 20 -17.68 7.55 24.81
N GLY A 21 -17.51 7.32 26.12
CA GLY A 21 -16.93 6.11 26.68
C GLY A 21 -15.81 6.36 27.68
N ASP A 22 -14.99 5.34 27.94
CA ASP A 22 -13.93 5.37 28.95
C ASP A 22 -12.64 5.99 28.39
N GLY A 23 -12.37 7.24 28.81
CA GLY A 23 -11.17 7.98 28.41
C GLY A 23 -9.83 7.43 28.94
N SER A 24 -9.87 6.50 29.91
CA SER A 24 -8.66 5.89 30.47
C SER A 24 -8.11 4.72 29.64
N LYS A 25 -8.88 4.20 28.67
CA LYS A 25 -8.44 3.11 27.78
C LYS A 25 -7.16 3.45 27.05
N GLU A 26 -6.24 2.49 27.01
CA GLU A 26 -4.96 2.61 26.33
C GLU A 26 -5.07 2.11 24.88
N ILE A 27 -4.58 2.91 23.95
CA ILE A 27 -4.55 2.64 22.51
C ILE A 27 -3.11 2.43 22.06
N LEU A 28 -2.84 1.28 21.45
CA LEU A 28 -1.53 0.89 20.94
C LEU A 28 -1.39 1.09 19.42
N SER A 29 -2.50 1.01 18.68
CA SER A 29 -2.46 0.98 17.22
C SER A 29 -3.73 1.51 16.57
N LEU A 30 -3.61 1.86 15.29
CA LEU A 30 -4.72 2.18 14.41
C LEU A 30 -4.89 1.05 13.41
N LYS A 31 -6.11 0.52 13.32
CA LYS A 31 -6.46 -0.60 12.44
C LYS A 31 -7.75 -0.33 11.69
N THR A 32 -8.00 -1.09 10.63
CA THR A 32 -9.30 -1.07 9.94
C THR A 32 -10.39 -1.62 10.85
N LEU A 33 -11.66 -1.33 10.56
CA LEU A 33 -12.78 -1.84 11.37
C LEU A 33 -12.82 -3.37 11.44
N GLN A 34 -12.38 -4.05 10.37
CA GLN A 34 -12.38 -5.52 10.29
C GLN A 34 -11.22 -6.15 11.07
N GLU A 35 -10.05 -5.48 11.13
CA GLU A 35 -8.83 -6.01 11.75
C GLU A 35 -8.63 -5.51 13.19
N ALA A 36 -9.50 -4.61 13.64
CA ALA A 36 -9.39 -3.98 14.95
C ALA A 36 -9.61 -4.96 16.10
N ASP A 37 -8.88 -4.75 17.17
CA ASP A 37 -8.93 -5.49 18.44
C ASP A 37 -9.09 -4.54 19.64
N SER A 38 -9.06 -5.10 20.85
CA SER A 38 -9.24 -4.37 22.11
C SER A 38 -8.20 -3.29 22.40
N ASP A 39 -7.05 -3.33 21.72
CA ASP A 39 -5.91 -2.41 21.93
C ASP A 39 -5.80 -1.41 20.77
N SER A 40 -6.75 -1.42 19.85
CA SER A 40 -6.70 -0.56 18.68
C SER A 40 -7.86 0.43 18.62
N ILE A 41 -7.57 1.60 18.02
CA ILE A 41 -8.58 2.53 17.57
C ILE A 41 -8.84 2.33 16.08
N SER A 42 -10.09 2.54 15.63
CA SER A 42 -10.45 2.51 14.23
C SER A 42 -11.15 3.81 13.83
N PHE A 43 -11.58 3.90 12.59
CA PHE A 43 -12.29 5.07 12.08
C PHE A 43 -13.30 4.69 11.00
N ILE A 44 -14.33 5.54 10.82
CA ILE A 44 -15.29 5.44 9.73
C ILE A 44 -15.61 6.81 9.17
N TYR A 45 -15.59 6.93 7.84
CA TYR A 45 -15.99 8.12 7.09
C TYR A 45 -16.92 7.81 5.90
N ASN A 46 -17.23 6.53 5.66
CA ASN A 46 -18.05 6.11 4.51
C ASN A 46 -19.13 5.11 4.92
N LYS A 47 -20.36 5.37 4.51
CA LYS A 47 -21.55 4.55 4.85
C LYS A 47 -21.46 3.09 4.42
N LYS A 48 -20.63 2.77 3.42
CA LYS A 48 -20.41 1.38 2.99
C LYS A 48 -19.85 0.47 4.08
N PHE A 49 -19.20 1.05 5.11
CA PHE A 49 -18.58 0.31 6.20
C PHE A 49 -19.45 0.21 7.49
N ILE A 50 -20.73 0.60 7.43
CA ILE A 50 -21.62 0.51 8.61
C ILE A 50 -21.70 -0.91 9.15
N LYS A 51 -21.77 -1.92 8.28
CA LYS A 51 -21.82 -3.33 8.71
C LYS A 51 -20.54 -3.78 9.43
N ASP A 52 -19.41 -3.20 9.07
CA ASP A 52 -18.14 -3.47 9.75
C ASP A 52 -18.07 -2.72 11.09
N LEU A 53 -18.60 -1.50 11.14
CA LEU A 53 -18.72 -0.73 12.38
C LEU A 53 -19.55 -1.47 13.45
N GLU A 54 -20.66 -2.08 13.05
CA GLU A 54 -21.53 -2.84 13.96
C GLU A 54 -20.86 -4.09 14.56
N LYS A 55 -19.81 -4.61 13.90
CA LYS A 55 -19.12 -5.87 14.24
C LYS A 55 -17.71 -5.67 14.75
N THR A 56 -17.17 -4.45 14.70
CA THR A 56 -15.78 -4.20 15.06
C THR A 56 -15.47 -4.54 16.50
N SER A 57 -14.27 -5.06 16.75
CA SER A 57 -13.70 -5.30 18.06
C SER A 57 -12.78 -4.15 18.52
N ALA A 58 -12.79 -3.02 17.83
CA ALA A 58 -11.97 -1.86 18.19
C ALA A 58 -12.29 -1.38 19.60
N SER A 59 -11.26 -0.95 20.34
CA SER A 59 -11.43 -0.30 21.65
C SER A 59 -12.25 0.98 21.55
N ALA A 60 -12.04 1.74 20.45
CA ALA A 60 -12.84 2.93 20.14
C ALA A 60 -12.85 3.19 18.62
N VAL A 61 -13.82 3.99 18.15
CA VAL A 61 -13.92 4.38 16.74
C VAL A 61 -14.05 5.90 16.59
N ILE A 62 -13.27 6.49 15.66
CA ILE A 62 -13.40 7.90 15.27
C ILE A 62 -14.44 8.00 14.16
N MET A 63 -15.39 8.92 14.30
CA MET A 63 -16.50 9.05 13.35
C MET A 63 -17.15 10.44 13.36
N SER A 64 -17.95 10.72 12.33
CA SER A 64 -18.92 11.82 12.37
C SER A 64 -20.20 11.41 13.11
N GLU A 65 -20.97 12.39 13.56
CA GLU A 65 -22.16 12.17 14.40
C GLU A 65 -23.21 11.24 13.76
N GLU A 66 -23.31 11.24 12.42
CA GLU A 66 -24.27 10.39 11.69
C GLU A 66 -24.06 8.88 11.91
N PHE A 67 -22.85 8.44 12.30
CA PHE A 67 -22.52 7.03 12.53
C PHE A 67 -22.74 6.56 13.96
N CYS A 68 -22.89 7.46 14.93
CA CYS A 68 -22.95 7.12 16.36
C CYS A 68 -24.02 6.05 16.70
N LYS A 69 -25.19 6.12 16.04
CA LYS A 69 -26.29 5.18 16.26
C LYS A 69 -25.99 3.73 15.86
N PHE A 70 -24.94 3.49 15.07
CA PHE A 70 -24.51 2.16 14.63
C PHE A 70 -23.31 1.63 15.42
N CYS A 71 -22.69 2.47 16.29
CA CYS A 71 -21.52 2.10 17.05
C CYS A 71 -21.92 1.44 18.38
N ARG A 72 -21.25 0.33 18.71
CA ARG A 72 -21.48 -0.43 19.95
C ARG A 72 -20.29 -0.37 20.92
N THR A 73 -19.23 0.31 20.54
CA THR A 73 -18.02 0.50 21.36
C THR A 73 -17.85 1.97 21.67
N ASP A 74 -16.80 2.33 22.42
CA ASP A 74 -16.49 3.74 22.69
C ASP A 74 -16.17 4.45 21.37
N TYR A 75 -16.41 5.76 21.33
CA TYR A 75 -16.16 6.52 20.10
C TYR A 75 -15.80 7.98 20.37
N ILE A 76 -15.13 8.57 19.39
CA ILE A 76 -14.81 10.00 19.35
C ILE A 76 -15.51 10.62 18.15
N VAL A 77 -16.40 11.59 18.41
CA VAL A 77 -17.08 12.35 17.35
C VAL A 77 -16.19 13.51 16.92
N VAL A 78 -15.95 13.61 15.63
CA VAL A 78 -15.16 14.69 15.01
C VAL A 78 -15.93 15.35 13.87
N SER A 79 -15.63 16.61 13.60
CA SER A 79 -16.25 17.37 12.50
C SER A 79 -15.70 17.00 11.11
N ASN A 80 -14.40 16.63 11.05
CA ASN A 80 -13.72 16.20 9.83
C ASN A 80 -12.96 14.91 10.07
N GLY A 81 -13.57 13.78 9.66
CA GLY A 81 -12.98 12.45 9.87
C GLY A 81 -11.65 12.23 9.14
N HIS A 82 -11.46 12.80 7.95
CA HIS A 82 -10.22 12.68 7.19
C HIS A 82 -9.05 13.43 7.84
N GLU A 83 -9.29 14.64 8.34
CA GLU A 83 -8.29 15.40 9.07
C GLU A 83 -7.94 14.74 10.41
N ALA A 84 -8.95 14.23 11.11
CA ALA A 84 -8.74 13.47 12.35
C ALA A 84 -7.88 12.21 12.09
N TYR A 85 -8.15 11.49 11.00
CA TYR A 85 -7.36 10.34 10.58
C TYR A 85 -5.90 10.72 10.31
N ALA A 86 -5.64 11.82 9.58
CA ALA A 86 -4.27 12.30 9.33
C ALA A 86 -3.52 12.63 10.62
N LYS A 87 -4.16 13.36 11.55
CA LYS A 87 -3.57 13.68 12.87
C LYS A 87 -3.26 12.42 13.68
N LEU A 88 -4.16 11.44 13.64
CA LEU A 88 -3.98 10.19 14.37
C LEU A 88 -2.85 9.35 13.77
N THR A 89 -2.76 9.23 12.44
CA THR A 89 -1.64 8.51 11.80
C THR A 89 -0.30 9.14 12.17
N LYS A 90 -0.21 10.46 12.19
CA LYS A 90 0.99 11.19 12.61
C LYS A 90 1.35 10.94 14.09
N LEU A 91 0.37 10.90 14.99
CA LEU A 91 0.58 10.56 16.40
C LEU A 91 1.16 9.15 16.56
N LEU A 92 0.57 8.18 15.85
CA LEU A 92 0.90 6.76 15.98
C LEU A 92 2.12 6.33 15.16
N SER A 93 2.50 7.09 14.12
CA SER A 93 3.74 6.85 13.37
C SER A 93 4.99 7.07 14.23
N GLY A 94 4.86 7.84 15.30
CA GLY A 94 5.99 8.19 16.14
C GLY A 94 7.10 8.88 15.34
N ASN A 95 8.36 8.61 15.72
CA ASN A 95 9.53 9.15 15.02
C ASN A 95 10.03 8.24 13.88
N LEU A 96 9.14 7.57 13.14
CA LEU A 96 9.55 6.68 12.04
C LEU A 96 10.50 7.36 11.03
N ARG A 97 10.38 8.67 10.87
CA ARG A 97 11.25 9.47 10.00
C ARG A 97 12.58 9.87 10.64
N ASN A 98 12.66 9.86 11.97
CA ASN A 98 13.85 10.34 12.71
C ASN A 98 14.79 9.20 13.08
N ASN A 99 14.39 7.96 12.91
CA ASN A 99 15.22 6.80 13.19
C ASN A 99 15.97 6.38 11.92
N LEU A 100 16.85 7.28 11.43
CA LEU A 100 17.93 6.81 10.57
C LEU A 100 18.86 6.01 11.49
N PRO A 101 19.08 4.71 11.21
CA PRO A 101 20.05 3.95 11.97
C PRO A 101 21.42 4.60 11.82
N GLU A 102 22.08 4.85 12.92
CA GLU A 102 23.36 5.56 12.93
C GLU A 102 24.51 4.76 12.28
N GLU A 103 24.39 3.42 12.24
CA GLU A 103 25.35 2.52 11.58
C GLU A 103 24.66 1.22 11.15
N SER A 104 25.09 0.67 10.01
CA SER A 104 24.72 -0.70 9.62
C SER A 104 25.38 -1.69 10.60
N LYS A 105 24.61 -2.19 11.55
CA LYS A 105 25.06 -3.34 12.34
C LYS A 105 24.90 -4.59 11.48
N LEU A 106 25.96 -4.98 10.81
CA LEU A 106 26.13 -6.35 10.32
C LEU A 106 26.11 -7.27 11.55
N THR A 107 24.95 -7.80 11.89
CA THR A 107 24.88 -8.99 12.70
C THR A 107 25.61 -10.09 11.90
N SER A 108 26.57 -10.78 12.53
CA SER A 108 27.35 -11.82 11.87
C SER A 108 26.43 -12.88 11.28
N TYR A 109 26.42 -12.99 9.94
CA TYR A 109 25.74 -14.06 9.20
C TYR A 109 26.72 -15.19 8.87
N ASP A 110 27.68 -15.48 9.79
CA ASP A 110 28.86 -16.31 9.55
C ASP A 110 28.56 -17.80 9.25
N ASP A 111 27.35 -18.28 9.47
CA ASP A 111 26.95 -19.68 9.25
C ASP A 111 25.99 -19.93 8.10
N GLN A 112 25.69 -18.90 7.30
CA GLN A 112 24.65 -18.99 6.26
C GLN A 112 25.25 -18.61 4.90
N ASP A 113 24.84 -19.31 3.81
CA ASP A 113 25.22 -18.96 2.43
C ASP A 113 24.53 -17.65 1.99
N ILE A 114 24.86 -16.54 2.67
CA ILE A 114 24.36 -15.19 2.40
C ILE A 114 25.48 -14.38 1.78
N GLN A 115 25.19 -13.73 0.65
CA GLN A 115 26.13 -12.86 -0.04
C GLN A 115 25.68 -11.40 0.02
N ILE A 116 26.50 -10.52 0.60
CA ILE A 116 26.22 -9.10 0.75
C ILE A 116 27.28 -8.28 0.03
N GLY A 117 26.86 -7.45 -0.91
CA GLY A 117 27.71 -6.55 -1.68
C GLY A 117 28.24 -5.36 -0.85
N LYS A 118 29.01 -4.49 -1.49
CA LYS A 118 29.56 -3.29 -0.86
C LYS A 118 28.48 -2.20 -0.69
N ASN A 119 28.64 -1.36 0.33
CA ASN A 119 27.75 -0.22 0.60
C ASN A 119 26.26 -0.62 0.75
N VAL A 120 26.01 -1.79 1.31
CA VAL A 120 24.66 -2.23 1.70
C VAL A 120 24.38 -1.73 3.11
N PHE A 121 23.23 -1.05 3.26
CA PHE A 121 22.71 -0.66 4.56
C PHE A 121 21.69 -1.68 5.04
N ILE A 122 21.82 -2.15 6.29
CA ILE A 122 20.87 -3.10 6.91
C ILE A 122 20.44 -2.53 8.27
N GLY A 123 19.13 -2.34 8.42
CA GLY A 123 18.52 -1.80 9.63
C GLY A 123 18.44 -2.80 10.80
N GLU A 124 17.74 -2.39 11.84
CA GLU A 124 17.55 -3.20 13.05
C GLU A 124 16.52 -4.31 12.82
N ASN A 125 16.67 -5.44 13.52
CA ASN A 125 15.77 -6.60 13.51
C ASN A 125 15.50 -7.17 12.11
N VAL A 126 16.42 -7.02 11.18
CA VAL A 126 16.32 -7.61 9.85
C VAL A 126 16.60 -9.11 9.95
N ARG A 127 15.79 -9.91 9.26
CA ARG A 127 15.95 -11.36 9.15
C ARG A 127 16.21 -11.74 7.71
N ILE A 128 17.31 -12.43 7.46
CA ILE A 128 17.74 -12.87 6.14
C ILE A 128 18.00 -14.37 6.21
N ASP A 129 17.27 -15.14 5.40
CA ASP A 129 17.40 -16.60 5.34
C ASP A 129 18.55 -17.02 4.40
N ASN A 130 18.90 -18.30 4.40
CA ASN A 130 19.99 -18.87 3.59
C ASN A 130 19.80 -18.65 2.09
N GLY A 131 20.90 -18.58 1.33
CA GLY A 131 20.93 -18.43 -0.11
C GLY A 131 20.57 -17.03 -0.63
N VAL A 132 20.27 -16.08 0.26
CA VAL A 132 19.93 -14.70 -0.13
C VAL A 132 21.18 -13.97 -0.64
N ARG A 133 21.02 -13.25 -1.73
CA ARG A 133 22.06 -12.42 -2.33
C ARG A 133 21.62 -10.97 -2.45
N ILE A 134 22.36 -10.07 -1.82
CA ILE A 134 22.10 -8.63 -1.80
C ILE A 134 23.25 -7.90 -2.48
N ASN A 135 22.99 -7.31 -3.64
CA ASN A 135 24.02 -6.57 -4.37
C ASN A 135 24.32 -5.20 -3.76
N SER A 136 25.37 -4.59 -4.28
CA SER A 136 25.91 -3.31 -3.77
C SER A 136 24.90 -2.18 -3.81
N GLY A 137 24.97 -1.28 -2.82
CA GLY A 137 24.16 -0.07 -2.73
C GLY A 137 22.70 -0.28 -2.27
N CYS A 138 22.32 -1.50 -1.88
CA CYS A 138 20.97 -1.75 -1.38
C CYS A 138 20.74 -1.12 0.00
N PHE A 139 19.51 -0.67 0.24
CA PHE A 139 19.04 -0.21 1.54
C PHE A 139 17.95 -1.17 2.05
N ILE A 140 18.17 -1.74 3.21
CA ILE A 140 17.23 -2.64 3.90
C ILE A 140 16.82 -1.98 5.22
N GLY A 141 15.57 -1.58 5.31
CA GLY A 141 15.01 -0.91 6.49
C GLY A 141 14.81 -1.85 7.68
N ASN A 142 14.39 -1.27 8.82
CA ASN A 142 14.17 -2.02 10.06
C ASN A 142 13.05 -3.07 9.92
N ASN A 143 13.16 -4.18 10.65
CA ASN A 143 12.17 -5.26 10.72
C ASN A 143 11.84 -5.91 9.35
N VAL A 144 12.70 -5.79 8.35
CA VAL A 144 12.54 -6.46 7.06
C VAL A 144 12.82 -7.94 7.20
N GLU A 145 12.01 -8.75 6.55
CA GLU A 145 12.21 -10.20 6.44
C GLU A 145 12.47 -10.57 4.97
N ILE A 146 13.57 -11.28 4.69
CA ILE A 146 13.92 -11.78 3.36
C ILE A 146 14.13 -13.29 3.45
N LYS A 147 13.24 -14.05 2.79
CA LYS A 147 13.27 -15.50 2.80
C LYS A 147 14.26 -16.06 1.78
N ALA A 148 14.57 -17.35 1.94
CA ALA A 148 15.62 -18.07 1.24
C ALA A 148 15.65 -17.85 -0.28
N ASP A 149 16.86 -17.89 -0.83
CA ASP A 149 17.16 -17.88 -2.27
C ASP A 149 16.69 -16.64 -3.03
N SER A 150 16.38 -15.54 -2.32
CA SER A 150 15.97 -14.27 -2.93
C SER A 150 17.19 -13.46 -3.36
N TYR A 151 17.07 -12.79 -4.52
CA TYR A 151 18.13 -12.03 -5.16
C TYR A 151 17.75 -10.55 -5.29
N LEU A 152 18.50 -9.67 -4.65
CA LEU A 152 18.36 -8.22 -4.76
C LEU A 152 19.46 -7.65 -5.65
N HIS A 153 19.07 -7.08 -6.78
CA HIS A 153 19.98 -6.36 -7.69
C HIS A 153 20.50 -5.04 -7.07
N PRO A 154 21.51 -4.40 -7.67
CA PRO A 154 22.07 -3.17 -7.10
C PRO A 154 21.05 -2.06 -6.88
N ASN A 155 21.26 -1.29 -5.80
CA ASN A 155 20.46 -0.11 -5.45
C ASN A 155 18.97 -0.39 -5.19
N VAL A 156 18.59 -1.60 -4.84
CA VAL A 156 17.22 -1.89 -4.37
C VAL A 156 17.01 -1.25 -3.01
N CYS A 157 15.87 -0.57 -2.83
CA CYS A 157 15.50 0.07 -1.58
C CYS A 157 14.28 -0.63 -0.98
N ILE A 158 14.43 -1.22 0.22
CA ILE A 158 13.37 -1.91 0.93
C ILE A 158 13.12 -1.16 2.25
N TYR A 159 11.94 -0.56 2.36
CA TYR A 159 11.53 0.16 3.57
C TYR A 159 11.16 -0.79 4.70
N HIS A 160 11.11 -0.24 5.91
CA HIS A 160 10.83 -0.98 7.14
C HIS A 160 9.54 -1.82 7.08
N ASP A 161 9.51 -2.92 7.83
CA ASP A 161 8.38 -3.85 7.98
C ASP A 161 7.97 -4.60 6.69
N THR A 162 8.75 -4.51 5.61
CA THR A 162 8.51 -5.23 4.36
C THR A 162 8.88 -6.70 4.51
N LYS A 163 8.03 -7.59 3.97
CA LYS A 163 8.26 -9.03 3.96
C LYS A 163 8.46 -9.53 2.54
N ILE A 164 9.53 -10.30 2.31
CA ILE A 164 9.88 -10.88 1.03
C ILE A 164 9.93 -12.39 1.17
N GLY A 165 9.10 -13.10 0.40
CA GLY A 165 9.05 -14.56 0.32
C GLY A 165 10.30 -15.17 -0.29
N LYS A 166 10.25 -16.48 -0.60
CA LYS A 166 11.36 -17.25 -1.16
C LYS A 166 11.50 -17.04 -2.67
N ASN A 167 12.72 -17.25 -3.19
CA ASN A 167 13.02 -17.27 -4.63
C ASN A 167 12.57 -16.00 -5.36
N ASN A 168 12.60 -14.84 -4.72
CA ASN A 168 12.23 -13.58 -5.33
C ASN A 168 13.42 -12.93 -6.04
N ILE A 169 13.15 -12.29 -7.17
CA ILE A 169 14.15 -11.50 -7.90
C ILE A 169 13.66 -10.06 -7.94
N ILE A 170 14.45 -9.12 -7.40
CA ILE A 170 14.13 -7.71 -7.40
C ILE A 170 15.21 -6.96 -8.14
N HIS A 171 14.85 -6.41 -9.32
CA HIS A 171 15.79 -5.72 -10.19
C HIS A 171 16.13 -4.32 -9.71
N ALA A 172 17.23 -3.80 -10.29
CA ALA A 172 17.90 -2.59 -9.84
C ALA A 172 16.99 -1.35 -9.72
N ASN A 173 17.27 -0.52 -8.72
CA ASN A 173 16.58 0.74 -8.43
C ASN A 173 15.09 0.60 -8.10
N SER A 174 14.61 -0.60 -7.80
CA SER A 174 13.22 -0.78 -7.36
C SER A 174 13.05 -0.43 -5.89
N VAL A 175 11.90 0.16 -5.56
CA VAL A 175 11.56 0.65 -4.21
C VAL A 175 10.33 -0.07 -3.70
N LEU A 176 10.45 -0.72 -2.53
CA LEU A 176 9.37 -1.44 -1.89
C LEU A 176 9.07 -0.82 -0.52
N GLY A 177 7.83 -0.45 -0.31
CA GLY A 177 7.34 0.03 0.99
C GLY A 177 7.46 1.54 1.21
N SER A 178 7.65 2.35 0.15
CA SER A 178 7.49 3.80 0.23
C SER A 178 6.05 4.19 0.57
N ASP A 179 5.86 5.40 1.12
CA ASP A 179 4.53 5.95 1.30
C ASP A 179 3.88 6.24 -0.06
N GLY A 180 2.60 5.92 -0.19
CA GLY A 180 1.78 6.38 -1.30
C GLY A 180 1.29 7.82 -1.13
N LEU A 181 0.45 8.29 -2.05
CA LEU A 181 -0.18 9.60 -2.01
C LEU A 181 -1.31 9.60 -0.97
N GLY A 182 -1.01 10.00 0.26
CA GLY A 182 -1.97 10.08 1.36
C GLY A 182 -2.03 11.49 1.94
N PHE A 183 -3.11 12.23 1.69
CA PHE A 183 -3.33 13.58 2.23
C PHE A 183 -4.81 13.82 2.53
N ALA A 184 -5.08 14.45 3.66
CA ALA A 184 -6.40 14.93 4.03
C ALA A 184 -6.54 16.42 3.69
N LYS A 185 -7.64 16.80 3.06
CA LYS A 185 -7.96 18.21 2.81
C LYS A 185 -8.35 18.88 4.12
N THR A 186 -7.62 19.93 4.49
CA THR A 186 -8.00 20.87 5.56
C THR A 186 -8.65 22.11 4.97
N LYS A 187 -8.97 23.09 5.80
CA LYS A 187 -9.56 24.36 5.30
C LYS A 187 -8.64 25.06 4.30
N ASP A 188 -7.33 25.14 4.61
CA ASP A 188 -6.39 25.99 3.88
C ASP A 188 -5.20 25.20 3.27
N SER A 189 -5.09 23.88 3.54
CA SER A 189 -3.92 23.09 3.16
C SER A 189 -4.24 21.60 2.99
N TRP A 190 -3.18 20.80 2.81
CA TRP A 190 -3.21 19.34 2.83
C TRP A 190 -2.41 18.82 4.01
N GLU A 191 -3.03 18.03 4.89
CA GLU A 191 -2.36 17.34 5.99
C GLU A 191 -1.95 15.94 5.53
N LYS A 192 -0.67 15.58 5.74
CA LYS A 192 -0.18 14.25 5.36
C LYS A 192 -0.80 13.16 6.21
N ILE A 193 -1.23 12.10 5.54
CA ILE A 193 -1.60 10.81 6.15
C ILE A 193 -0.36 9.93 6.10
N GLU A 194 0.19 9.59 7.26
CA GLU A 194 1.32 8.67 7.35
C GLU A 194 0.84 7.24 7.05
N HIS A 195 1.63 6.50 6.27
CA HIS A 195 1.34 5.11 5.94
C HIS A 195 1.93 4.21 7.03
N LEU A 196 1.07 3.53 7.78
CA LEU A 196 1.43 2.70 8.93
C LEU A 196 1.47 1.20 8.60
N GLY A 197 1.07 0.84 7.39
CA GLY A 197 1.07 -0.53 6.91
C GLY A 197 2.41 -0.97 6.32
N ASN A 198 2.40 -2.05 5.57
CA ASN A 198 3.60 -2.65 4.98
C ASN A 198 3.38 -3.17 3.55
N VAL A 199 4.43 -3.79 2.99
CA VAL A 199 4.40 -4.56 1.75
C VAL A 199 4.72 -6.02 2.05
N GLU A 200 4.03 -6.93 1.41
CA GLU A 200 4.36 -8.36 1.45
C GLU A 200 4.40 -8.95 0.04
N LEU A 201 5.59 -9.46 -0.35
CA LEU A 201 5.79 -10.29 -1.51
C LEU A 201 5.74 -11.76 -1.07
N LYS A 202 4.92 -12.57 -1.74
CA LYS A 202 4.93 -14.02 -1.57
C LYS A 202 6.09 -14.65 -2.35
N ASP A 203 6.10 -15.97 -2.52
CA ASP A 203 7.21 -16.68 -3.13
C ASP A 203 7.23 -16.55 -4.66
N ASN A 204 8.41 -16.71 -5.28
CA ASN A 204 8.60 -16.76 -6.73
C ASN A 204 8.17 -15.47 -7.49
N VAL A 205 8.20 -14.31 -6.83
CA VAL A 205 7.87 -13.01 -7.43
C VAL A 205 9.10 -12.44 -8.16
N GLU A 206 8.87 -11.81 -9.29
CA GLU A 206 9.91 -11.04 -9.99
C GLU A 206 9.46 -9.59 -10.18
N ILE A 207 10.28 -8.66 -9.72
CA ILE A 207 10.03 -7.22 -9.78
C ILE A 207 11.06 -6.61 -10.72
N GLY A 208 10.63 -6.07 -11.85
CA GLY A 208 11.45 -5.38 -12.85
C GLY A 208 12.17 -4.14 -12.30
N ALA A 209 13.07 -3.59 -13.08
CA ALA A 209 13.87 -2.44 -12.69
C ALA A 209 13.03 -1.17 -12.52
N SER A 210 13.39 -0.34 -11.53
CA SER A 210 12.73 0.94 -11.25
C SER A 210 11.22 0.82 -10.99
N CYS A 211 10.76 -0.31 -10.48
CA CYS A 211 9.39 -0.46 -9.99
C CYS A 211 9.23 0.23 -8.63
N THR A 212 8.00 0.66 -8.34
CA THR A 212 7.62 1.21 -7.04
C THR A 212 6.39 0.48 -6.50
N ILE A 213 6.47 -0.02 -5.27
CA ILE A 213 5.37 -0.71 -4.59
C ILE A 213 5.17 -0.02 -3.25
N ASP A 214 4.07 0.73 -3.15
CA ASP A 214 3.78 1.50 -1.94
C ASP A 214 3.24 0.61 -0.83
N ARG A 215 3.57 0.95 0.41
CA ARG A 215 3.01 0.29 1.59
C ARG A 215 1.53 0.58 1.77
N GLY A 216 0.82 -0.29 2.43
CA GLY A 216 -0.55 -0.01 2.84
C GLY A 216 -0.61 1.24 3.73
N SER A 217 -1.63 2.05 3.57
CA SER A 217 -1.88 3.16 4.52
C SER A 217 -2.20 2.61 5.92
N LEU A 218 -3.04 1.60 6.00
CA LEU A 218 -3.16 0.61 7.07
C LEU A 218 -3.19 -0.77 6.40
N GLY A 219 -2.77 -1.81 7.12
CA GLY A 219 -2.69 -3.16 6.55
C GLY A 219 -1.58 -3.28 5.51
N THR A 220 -1.75 -4.16 4.54
CA THR A 220 -0.67 -4.62 3.66
C THR A 220 -1.00 -4.40 2.19
N THR A 221 0.00 -4.03 1.39
CA THR A 221 -0.01 -4.18 -0.06
C THR A 221 0.56 -5.56 -0.39
N PHE A 222 -0.23 -6.40 -1.07
CA PHE A 222 0.11 -7.79 -1.35
C PHE A 222 0.51 -8.01 -2.81
N ILE A 223 1.65 -8.66 -3.02
CA ILE A 223 2.09 -9.23 -4.29
C ILE A 223 2.13 -10.74 -4.11
N CYS A 224 1.14 -11.45 -4.68
CA CYS A 224 0.98 -12.88 -4.48
C CYS A 224 2.04 -13.70 -5.22
N GLU A 225 2.07 -15.01 -4.92
CA GLU A 225 3.02 -15.96 -5.49
C GLU A 225 3.05 -15.92 -7.02
N GLY A 226 4.26 -16.02 -7.59
CA GLY A 226 4.47 -16.15 -9.04
C GLY A 226 4.26 -14.88 -9.85
N VAL A 227 3.86 -13.75 -9.24
CA VAL A 227 3.64 -12.48 -9.93
C VAL A 227 4.92 -11.98 -10.61
N LYS A 228 4.78 -11.45 -11.83
CA LYS A 228 5.87 -10.83 -12.59
C LYS A 228 5.51 -9.40 -12.96
N LEU A 229 6.28 -8.45 -12.48
CA LEU A 229 6.18 -7.04 -12.84
C LEU A 229 7.36 -6.68 -13.76
N ASP A 230 7.05 -6.15 -14.92
CA ASP A 230 8.06 -5.60 -15.83
C ASP A 230 8.55 -4.22 -15.35
N ASN A 231 9.51 -3.63 -16.03
CA ASN A 231 10.19 -2.42 -15.59
C ASN A 231 9.25 -1.21 -15.44
N GLN A 232 9.50 -0.37 -14.42
CA GLN A 232 8.77 0.87 -14.16
C GLN A 232 7.27 0.66 -13.88
N VAL A 233 6.86 -0.49 -13.38
CA VAL A 233 5.50 -0.71 -12.90
C VAL A 233 5.33 -0.01 -11.54
N HIS A 234 4.20 0.67 -11.37
CA HIS A 234 3.79 1.26 -10.08
C HIS A 234 2.59 0.52 -9.50
N ILE A 235 2.71 0.06 -8.27
CA ILE A 235 1.63 -0.52 -7.47
C ILE A 235 1.41 0.36 -6.25
N ALA A 236 0.27 1.05 -6.21
CA ALA A 236 -0.06 1.94 -5.10
C ALA A 236 -0.50 1.16 -3.85
N HIS A 237 -0.68 1.90 -2.75
CA HIS A 237 -0.99 1.37 -1.43
C HIS A 237 -2.24 0.46 -1.39
N ASN A 238 -2.20 -0.57 -0.55
CA ASN A 238 -3.32 -1.50 -0.31
C ASN A 238 -3.80 -2.28 -1.55
N CYS A 239 -3.02 -2.32 -2.63
CA CYS A 239 -3.32 -3.19 -3.76
C CYS A 239 -3.09 -4.66 -3.39
N ASN A 240 -3.85 -5.54 -4.05
CA ASN A 240 -3.65 -6.98 -3.99
C ASN A 240 -3.51 -7.50 -5.41
N ILE A 241 -2.30 -7.99 -5.77
CA ILE A 241 -2.01 -8.56 -7.08
C ILE A 241 -2.03 -10.08 -6.96
N GLY A 242 -3.02 -10.71 -7.59
CA GLY A 242 -3.28 -12.15 -7.49
C GLY A 242 -2.20 -13.02 -8.13
N LYS A 243 -2.17 -14.29 -7.69
CA LYS A 243 -1.20 -15.30 -8.07
C LYS A 243 -1.00 -15.41 -9.59
N ASP A 244 0.25 -15.60 -10.02
CA ASP A 244 0.66 -15.83 -11.40
C ASP A 244 0.20 -14.73 -12.39
N THR A 245 -0.03 -13.52 -11.90
CA THR A 245 -0.39 -12.35 -12.73
C THR A 245 0.88 -11.70 -13.28
N ILE A 246 0.84 -11.31 -14.56
CA ILE A 246 1.94 -10.64 -15.27
C ILE A 246 1.51 -9.22 -15.65
N ILE A 247 2.35 -8.23 -15.34
CA ILE A 247 2.08 -6.80 -15.60
C ILE A 247 3.22 -6.20 -16.42
N GLY A 248 2.89 -5.70 -17.60
CA GLY A 248 3.85 -5.09 -18.54
C GLY A 248 4.34 -3.71 -18.09
N ALA A 249 5.46 -3.31 -18.64
CA ALA A 249 6.21 -2.11 -18.27
C ALA A 249 5.36 -0.83 -18.25
N LYS A 250 5.71 0.10 -17.35
CA LYS A 250 5.06 1.42 -17.20
C LYS A 250 3.57 1.39 -16.90
N THR A 251 3.04 0.27 -16.45
CA THR A 251 1.66 0.18 -15.97
C THR A 251 1.56 0.71 -14.55
N ALA A 252 0.51 1.49 -14.28
CA ALA A 252 0.22 2.01 -12.95
C ALA A 252 -1.13 1.48 -12.44
N ILE A 253 -1.13 0.95 -11.22
CA ILE A 253 -2.32 0.48 -10.52
C ILE A 253 -2.54 1.35 -9.28
N ALA A 254 -3.67 2.05 -9.25
CA ALA A 254 -4.01 2.96 -8.16
C ALA A 254 -4.51 2.20 -6.92
N GLY A 255 -4.53 2.90 -5.79
CA GLY A 255 -4.69 2.33 -4.44
C GLY A 255 -5.95 1.48 -4.23
N SER A 256 -5.83 0.48 -3.36
CA SER A 256 -6.92 -0.41 -2.96
C SER A 256 -7.55 -1.22 -4.11
N THR A 257 -6.85 -1.37 -5.22
CA THR A 257 -7.30 -2.17 -6.36
C THR A 257 -6.91 -3.63 -6.16
N VAL A 258 -7.84 -4.52 -6.45
CA VAL A 258 -7.65 -5.97 -6.40
C VAL A 258 -7.58 -6.52 -7.82
N VAL A 259 -6.45 -7.10 -8.19
CA VAL A 259 -6.26 -7.85 -9.44
C VAL A 259 -6.32 -9.33 -9.12
N GLY A 260 -7.17 -10.06 -9.84
CA GLY A 260 -7.32 -11.51 -9.69
C GLY A 260 -6.09 -12.30 -10.15
N GLU A 261 -6.20 -13.61 -10.10
CA GLU A 261 -5.12 -14.53 -10.45
C GLU A 261 -5.02 -14.73 -11.97
N ASN A 262 -3.82 -15.09 -12.45
CA ASN A 262 -3.57 -15.45 -13.86
C ASN A 262 -4.01 -14.36 -14.82
N CYS A 263 -3.87 -13.10 -14.45
CA CYS A 263 -4.14 -11.96 -15.32
C CYS A 263 -2.91 -11.62 -16.17
N LEU A 264 -3.14 -11.08 -17.37
CA LEU A 264 -2.09 -10.54 -18.23
C LEU A 264 -2.41 -9.09 -18.56
N ILE A 265 -1.69 -8.16 -17.94
CA ILE A 265 -1.89 -6.71 -18.13
C ILE A 265 -0.76 -6.18 -19.00
N GLY A 266 -1.13 -5.62 -20.14
CA GLY A 266 -0.18 -5.04 -21.10
C GLY A 266 0.52 -3.79 -20.56
N GLY A 267 1.62 -3.40 -21.19
CA GLY A 267 2.38 -2.22 -20.77
C GLY A 267 1.63 -0.90 -20.99
N GLY A 268 1.97 0.11 -20.19
CA GLY A 268 1.41 1.46 -20.28
C GLY A 268 -0.05 1.55 -19.88
N CYS A 269 -0.59 0.57 -19.17
CA CYS A 269 -1.98 0.61 -18.68
C CYS A 269 -2.12 1.51 -17.45
N GLY A 270 -3.28 2.16 -17.31
CA GLY A 270 -3.70 2.87 -16.11
C GLY A 270 -4.93 2.22 -15.50
N ILE A 271 -4.89 1.89 -14.22
CA ILE A 271 -6.00 1.24 -13.52
C ILE A 271 -6.38 2.12 -12.33
N VAL A 272 -7.63 2.57 -12.29
CA VAL A 272 -8.12 3.45 -11.20
C VAL A 272 -8.23 2.71 -9.87
N ASP A 273 -8.37 3.47 -8.81
CA ASP A 273 -8.45 2.99 -7.43
C ASP A 273 -9.78 2.27 -7.09
N ASN A 274 -9.74 1.47 -6.03
CA ASN A 274 -10.93 0.84 -5.44
C ASN A 274 -11.75 -0.04 -6.38
N ILE A 275 -11.14 -0.62 -7.42
CA ILE A 275 -11.81 -1.55 -8.34
C ILE A 275 -11.30 -2.97 -8.18
N LYS A 276 -12.08 -3.92 -8.72
CA LYS A 276 -11.71 -5.33 -8.79
C LYS A 276 -11.61 -5.77 -10.25
N ILE A 277 -10.51 -6.42 -10.61
CA ILE A 277 -10.30 -7.12 -11.87
C ILE A 277 -10.39 -8.62 -11.58
N GLU A 278 -11.32 -9.31 -12.26
CA GLU A 278 -11.54 -10.75 -12.08
C GLU A 278 -10.33 -11.56 -12.58
N SER A 279 -10.18 -12.79 -12.09
CA SER A 279 -9.11 -13.69 -12.51
C SER A 279 -9.18 -14.02 -14.02
N LYS A 280 -8.04 -14.34 -14.63
CA LYS A 280 -7.89 -14.71 -16.05
C LYS A 280 -8.34 -13.62 -17.03
N VAL A 281 -8.22 -12.36 -16.62
CA VAL A 281 -8.45 -11.19 -17.47
C VAL A 281 -7.15 -10.85 -18.20
N ARG A 282 -7.30 -10.58 -19.51
CA ARG A 282 -6.24 -9.99 -20.35
C ARG A 282 -6.58 -8.53 -20.65
N ILE A 283 -5.69 -7.61 -20.36
CA ILE A 283 -5.80 -6.18 -20.70
C ILE A 283 -4.71 -5.86 -21.72
N ASN A 284 -5.12 -5.38 -22.89
CA ASN A 284 -4.16 -5.01 -23.94
C ASN A 284 -3.40 -3.72 -23.58
N PRO A 285 -2.18 -3.49 -24.12
CA PRO A 285 -1.38 -2.33 -23.81
C PRO A 285 -2.12 -1.00 -23.99
N MET A 286 -1.68 0.04 -23.25
CA MET A 286 -2.22 1.41 -23.30
C MET A 286 -3.71 1.52 -22.97
N THR A 287 -4.27 0.55 -22.23
CA THR A 287 -5.68 0.56 -21.81
C THR A 287 -5.86 1.33 -20.50
N TYR A 288 -6.87 2.20 -20.45
CA TYR A 288 -7.27 2.87 -19.22
C TYR A 288 -8.54 2.22 -18.65
N VAL A 289 -8.43 1.60 -17.46
CA VAL A 289 -9.50 0.86 -16.79
C VAL A 289 -10.11 1.73 -15.70
N THR A 290 -11.36 2.15 -15.90
CA THR A 290 -12.09 3.08 -15.02
C THR A 290 -13.14 2.42 -14.12
N LYS A 291 -13.36 1.11 -14.26
CA LYS A 291 -14.36 0.36 -13.48
C LYS A 291 -13.99 -1.12 -13.37
N SER A 292 -14.54 -1.78 -12.37
CA SER A 292 -14.30 -3.21 -12.13
C SER A 292 -14.64 -4.07 -13.35
N ILE A 293 -13.76 -5.04 -13.64
CA ILE A 293 -13.94 -6.06 -14.67
C ILE A 293 -14.41 -7.34 -13.97
N LYS A 294 -15.67 -7.75 -14.23
CA LYS A 294 -16.36 -8.81 -13.50
C LYS A 294 -16.32 -10.19 -14.17
N LYS A 295 -15.75 -10.30 -15.36
CA LYS A 295 -15.70 -11.56 -16.13
C LYS A 295 -14.33 -11.74 -16.76
N PRO A 296 -13.82 -12.98 -16.82
CA PRO A 296 -12.64 -13.30 -17.62
C PRO A 296 -12.83 -12.89 -19.07
N GLY A 297 -11.76 -12.57 -19.77
CA GLY A 297 -11.79 -12.17 -21.17
C GLY A 297 -10.69 -11.18 -21.54
N THR A 298 -10.66 -10.76 -22.79
CA THR A 298 -9.71 -9.78 -23.31
C THR A 298 -10.37 -8.41 -23.42
N TYR A 299 -9.72 -7.40 -22.84
CA TYR A 299 -10.21 -6.02 -22.78
C TYR A 299 -9.20 -5.07 -23.42
N SER A 300 -9.69 -4.11 -24.15
CA SER A 300 -8.91 -3.10 -24.84
C SER A 300 -9.50 -1.72 -24.61
N GLY A 301 -8.65 -0.74 -24.49
CA GLY A 301 -8.99 0.68 -24.44
C GLY A 301 -7.82 1.50 -24.93
N GLY A 302 -8.05 2.75 -25.28
CA GLY A 302 -7.01 3.63 -25.80
C GLY A 302 -7.23 4.00 -27.27
N SER A 303 -6.45 4.93 -27.76
CA SER A 303 -6.56 5.43 -29.13
C SER A 303 -5.78 4.54 -30.10
N ILE A 304 -6.38 4.23 -31.25
CA ILE A 304 -5.67 3.60 -32.36
C ILE A 304 -4.72 4.61 -33.01
N VAL A 305 -3.58 4.13 -33.49
CA VAL A 305 -2.67 4.95 -34.30
C VAL A 305 -3.30 5.21 -35.67
N LEU A 306 -3.41 6.46 -36.01
CA LEU A 306 -3.88 6.92 -37.31
C LEU A 306 -2.88 7.94 -37.86
N GLU A 307 -2.83 8.06 -39.18
CA GLU A 307 -2.17 9.19 -39.82
C GLU A 307 -2.82 10.50 -39.31
N HIS A 308 -2.02 11.54 -39.07
CA HIS A 308 -2.45 12.75 -38.33
C HIS A 308 -3.73 13.38 -38.87
N SER A 309 -3.87 13.51 -40.18
CA SER A 309 -5.06 14.07 -40.81
C SER A 309 -6.33 13.23 -40.52
N LYS A 310 -6.19 11.91 -40.52
CA LYS A 310 -7.27 10.97 -40.18
C LYS A 310 -7.61 11.01 -38.69
N TRP A 311 -6.58 11.15 -37.84
CA TRP A 311 -6.76 11.32 -36.41
C TRP A 311 -7.56 12.58 -36.08
N LEU A 312 -7.21 13.73 -36.69
CA LEU A 312 -7.94 14.99 -36.51
C LEU A 312 -9.41 14.86 -36.91
N ARG A 313 -9.70 14.19 -38.03
CA ARG A 313 -11.11 13.90 -38.45
C ARG A 313 -11.83 13.04 -37.43
N HIS A 314 -11.19 11.97 -36.93
CA HIS A 314 -11.76 11.09 -35.93
C HIS A 314 -12.11 11.85 -34.65
N ILE A 315 -11.20 12.66 -34.11
CA ILE A 315 -11.45 13.47 -32.91
C ILE A 315 -12.57 14.49 -33.14
N THR A 316 -12.63 15.13 -34.31
CA THR A 316 -13.69 16.09 -34.66
C THR A 316 -15.07 15.41 -34.67
N ILE A 317 -15.18 14.20 -35.23
CA ILE A 317 -16.42 13.42 -35.23
C ILE A 317 -16.83 13.04 -33.79
N GLN A 318 -15.88 12.57 -32.97
CA GLN A 318 -16.18 12.27 -31.57
C GLN A 318 -16.67 13.48 -30.81
N LYS A 319 -16.00 14.64 -30.97
CA LYS A 319 -16.38 15.90 -30.29
C LYS A 319 -17.82 16.31 -30.64
N LYS A 320 -18.21 16.26 -31.92
CA LYS A 320 -19.57 16.59 -32.35
C LYS A 320 -20.65 15.70 -31.72
N ARG A 321 -20.34 14.43 -31.36
CA ARG A 321 -21.28 13.53 -30.69
C ARG A 321 -21.51 13.84 -29.22
N PHE A 322 -20.69 14.70 -28.62
CA PHE A 322 -20.84 15.17 -27.24
C PHE A 322 -21.48 16.56 -27.16
N ASP A 323 -21.50 17.29 -28.26
CA ASP A 323 -22.11 18.63 -28.33
C ASP A 323 -23.61 18.56 -28.71
N ASP A 324 -24.12 17.37 -29.10
CA ASP A 324 -25.55 17.03 -29.32
C ASP A 324 -26.12 16.35 -28.03
#